data_32216910a36df419ca974875cec2a48c
#
_entry.id   32216910a36df419ca974875cec2a48c
#
_cell.length_a   1.000
_cell.length_b   1.000
_cell.length_c   1.000
_cell.angle_alpha   90.00
_cell.angle_beta   90.00
_cell.angle_gamma   90.00
#
_symmetry.space_group_name_H-M   'P 1'
#
loop_
_entity.id
_entity.type
_entity.pdbx_description
1 polymer ?
#
loop_
_entity_poly.entity_id
_entity_poly.type
_entity_poly.pdbx_seq_one_letter_code
_entity_poly.pdbx_strand_id
1 'polypeptide(L)'
;MLQAAFKQFGNYKAAGTDSIKPIFHLHQDWSSRHRLAYIMEASTRLAYIPRIWRISRIALIPKPGKEDYAVVKAWRPIAVLQATFKVHERLQKWLLDDAMRESPGSDTQHTFKQGRGRGTESAIADVVNYL
;
A
#
# COMPACT_ATOMS: atom_id res chain seq x y z
N MET A 1 15.18 6.04 6.33
CA MET A 1 13.99 5.77 5.51
C MET A 1 13.27 4.48 5.92
N LEU A 2 13.89 3.30 5.93
CA LEU A 2 13.23 2.01 6.22
C LEU A 2 12.52 1.97 7.58
N GLN A 3 13.17 2.40 8.66
CA GLN A 3 12.55 2.43 9.99
C GLN A 3 11.36 3.41 10.07
N ALA A 4 11.44 4.55 9.39
CA ALA A 4 10.33 5.50 9.29
C ALA A 4 9.13 4.88 8.57
N ALA A 5 9.39 4.09 7.52
CA ALA A 5 8.33 3.38 6.81
C ALA A 5 7.64 2.34 7.70
N PHE A 6 8.39 1.57 8.50
CA PHE A 6 7.79 0.63 9.46
C PHE A 6 6.99 1.32 10.56
N LYS A 7 7.47 2.46 11.10
CA LYS A 7 6.76 3.22 12.14
C LYS A 7 5.37 3.70 11.72
N GLN A 8 5.12 3.86 10.43
CA GLN A 8 3.80 4.28 9.93
C GLN A 8 2.75 3.15 9.93
N PHE A 9 3.18 1.90 10.16
CA PHE A 9 2.24 0.80 10.36
C PHE A 9 1.98 0.60 11.85
N GLY A 10 0.73 0.32 12.21
CA GLY A 10 0.42 -0.06 13.58
C GLY A 10 1.17 -1.32 13.98
N ASN A 11 1.81 -1.31 15.15
CA ASN A 11 2.70 -2.36 15.65
C ASN A 11 2.10 -3.77 15.56
N TYR A 12 0.80 -3.89 15.81
CA TYR A 12 0.07 -5.15 15.91
C TYR A 12 -0.89 -5.40 14.75
N LYS A 13 -0.69 -4.72 13.61
CA LYS A 13 -1.46 -5.01 12.39
C LYS A 13 -1.28 -6.48 11.98
N ALA A 14 -2.31 -7.01 11.29
CA ALA A 14 -2.32 -8.39 10.83
C ALA A 14 -1.05 -8.73 10.03
N ALA A 15 -0.42 -9.82 10.41
CA ALA A 15 0.72 -10.39 9.69
C ALA A 15 0.25 -11.00 8.37
N GLY A 16 1.13 -11.02 7.39
CA GLY A 16 0.93 -11.75 6.13
C GLY A 16 1.08 -13.26 6.31
N THR A 17 1.42 -13.94 5.24
CA THR A 17 1.66 -15.40 5.23
C THR A 17 2.90 -15.83 6.00
N ASP A 18 3.82 -14.89 6.26
CA ASP A 18 5.04 -15.08 7.06
C ASP A 18 4.79 -15.06 8.58
N SER A 19 3.58 -14.69 9.02
CA SER A 19 3.21 -14.51 10.43
C SER A 19 4.03 -13.45 11.19
N ILE A 20 4.80 -12.61 10.49
CA ILE A 20 5.65 -11.58 11.08
C ILE A 20 4.86 -10.27 11.18
N LYS A 21 4.65 -9.79 12.41
CA LYS A 21 4.00 -8.49 12.66
C LYS A 21 4.98 -7.33 12.47
N PRO A 22 4.50 -6.12 12.10
CA PRO A 22 5.36 -4.94 11.91
C PRO A 22 6.28 -4.62 13.07
N ILE A 23 5.85 -4.87 14.32
CA ILE A 23 6.65 -4.62 15.52
C ILE A 23 7.99 -5.35 15.50
N PHE A 24 8.07 -6.57 14.98
CA PHE A 24 9.32 -7.32 14.92
C PHE A 24 10.36 -6.63 14.04
N HIS A 25 9.93 -5.98 12.95
CA HIS A 25 10.83 -5.23 12.09
C HIS A 25 11.35 -3.94 12.72
N LEU A 26 10.61 -3.36 13.67
CA LEU A 26 11.06 -2.18 14.42
C LEU A 26 12.16 -2.53 15.43
N HIS A 27 12.18 -3.76 15.92
CA HIS A 27 13.15 -4.26 16.90
C HIS A 27 14.31 -5.06 16.28
N GLN A 28 14.38 -5.14 14.93
CA GLN A 28 15.53 -5.75 14.26
C GLN A 28 16.83 -5.00 14.59
N ASP A 29 17.92 -5.77 14.69
CA ASP A 29 19.27 -5.23 14.79
C ASP A 29 19.68 -4.46 13.50
N TRP A 30 20.77 -3.71 13.59
CA TRP A 30 21.25 -2.91 12.47
C TRP A 30 21.59 -3.77 11.25
N SER A 31 22.24 -4.91 11.44
CA SER A 31 22.66 -5.80 10.35
C SER A 31 21.45 -6.35 9.56
N SER A 32 20.43 -6.84 10.26
CA SER A 32 19.20 -7.35 9.65
C SER A 32 18.46 -6.28 8.88
N ARG A 33 18.36 -5.06 9.43
CA ARG A 33 17.75 -3.92 8.73
C ARG A 33 18.53 -3.53 7.47
N HIS A 34 19.86 -3.57 7.53
CA HIS A 34 20.69 -3.24 6.36
C HIS A 34 20.51 -4.25 5.24
N ARG A 35 20.50 -5.54 5.58
CA ARG A 35 20.22 -6.61 4.60
C ARG A 35 18.83 -6.47 3.97
N LEU A 36 17.82 -6.15 4.76
CA LEU A 36 16.46 -5.94 4.25
C LEU A 36 16.41 -4.72 3.32
N ALA A 37 17.05 -3.62 3.67
CA ALA A 37 17.14 -2.44 2.81
C ALA A 37 17.82 -2.76 1.47
N TYR A 38 18.91 -3.53 1.51
CA TYR A 38 19.60 -3.99 0.31
C TYR A 38 18.73 -4.86 -0.60
N ILE A 39 17.95 -5.78 -0.02
CA ILE A 39 17.00 -6.62 -0.77
C ILE A 39 15.93 -5.76 -1.43
N MET A 40 15.40 -4.76 -0.72
CA MET A 40 14.39 -3.83 -1.25
C MET A 40 14.94 -2.97 -2.39
N GLU A 41 16.16 -2.46 -2.23
CA GLU A 41 16.86 -1.72 -3.28
C GLU A 41 17.10 -2.60 -4.52
N ALA A 42 17.62 -3.81 -4.33
CA ALA A 42 17.85 -4.76 -5.43
C ALA A 42 16.53 -5.11 -6.15
N SER A 43 15.44 -5.33 -5.40
CA SER A 43 14.11 -5.56 -5.96
C SER A 43 13.66 -4.40 -6.86
N THR A 44 13.89 -3.16 -6.43
CA THR A 44 13.59 -1.96 -7.22
C THR A 44 14.45 -1.88 -8.48
N ARG A 45 15.76 -2.01 -8.34
CA ARG A 45 16.72 -1.87 -9.46
C ARG A 45 16.53 -2.95 -10.54
N LEU A 46 16.18 -4.16 -10.13
CA LEU A 46 15.97 -5.28 -11.03
C LEU A 46 14.53 -5.38 -11.55
N ALA A 47 13.64 -4.47 -11.12
CA ALA A 47 12.19 -4.54 -11.39
C ALA A 47 11.61 -5.93 -11.08
N TYR A 48 12.12 -6.58 -10.03
CA TYR A 48 11.76 -7.94 -9.64
C TYR A 48 11.22 -7.98 -8.21
N ILE A 49 10.00 -8.46 -8.05
CA ILE A 49 9.38 -8.68 -6.74
C ILE A 49 9.58 -10.15 -6.33
N PRO A 50 10.25 -10.43 -5.21
CA PRO A 50 10.44 -11.80 -4.71
C PRO A 50 9.11 -12.56 -4.61
N ARG A 51 9.12 -13.84 -4.98
CA ARG A 51 7.91 -14.67 -5.01
C ARG A 51 7.16 -14.65 -3.68
N ILE A 52 7.88 -14.71 -2.57
CA ILE A 52 7.29 -14.71 -1.23
C ILE A 52 6.47 -13.43 -0.95
N TRP A 53 6.86 -12.29 -1.50
CA TRP A 53 6.13 -11.02 -1.32
C TRP A 53 4.86 -10.94 -2.16
N ARG A 54 4.76 -11.75 -3.23
CA ARG A 54 3.58 -11.80 -4.11
C ARG A 54 2.46 -12.70 -3.58
N ILE A 55 2.68 -13.39 -2.45
CA ILE A 55 1.70 -14.28 -1.82
C ILE A 55 0.97 -13.50 -0.73
N SER A 56 -0.35 -13.51 -0.78
CA SER A 56 -1.20 -12.88 0.23
C SER A 56 -2.19 -13.87 0.83
N ARG A 57 -2.62 -13.58 2.06
CA ARG A 57 -3.78 -14.24 2.68
C ARG A 57 -5.02 -13.40 2.37
N ILE A 58 -6.10 -14.04 1.94
CA ILE A 58 -7.38 -13.36 1.79
C ILE A 58 -8.17 -13.48 3.08
N ALA A 59 -8.53 -12.35 3.66
CA ALA A 59 -9.47 -12.24 4.78
C ALA A 59 -10.81 -11.74 4.24
N LEU A 60 -11.88 -12.45 4.56
CA LEU A 60 -13.24 -12.04 4.22
C LEU A 60 -13.83 -11.21 5.36
N ILE A 61 -14.20 -9.97 5.08
CA ILE A 61 -14.81 -9.06 6.04
C ILE A 61 -16.28 -8.85 5.65
N PRO A 62 -17.25 -9.07 6.54
CA PRO A 62 -18.66 -8.85 6.24
C PRO A 62 -18.92 -7.36 5.98
N LYS A 63 -19.74 -7.05 5.00
CA LYS A 63 -20.25 -5.70 4.76
C LYS A 63 -21.38 -5.44 5.76
N PRO A 64 -21.34 -4.32 6.51
CA PRO A 64 -22.41 -4.00 7.45
C PRO A 64 -23.76 -3.82 6.74
N GLY A 65 -24.85 -4.15 7.42
CA GLY A 65 -26.21 -3.92 6.93
C GLY A 65 -26.65 -4.83 5.78
N LYS A 66 -26.09 -6.02 5.65
CA LYS A 66 -26.59 -7.05 4.72
C LYS A 66 -27.54 -8.00 5.42
N GLU A 67 -28.66 -8.30 4.77
CA GLU A 67 -29.70 -9.23 5.30
C GLU A 67 -29.22 -10.67 5.19
N ASP A 68 -28.50 -11.02 4.13
CA ASP A 68 -28.02 -12.37 3.88
C ASP A 68 -26.49 -12.40 3.69
N TYR A 69 -25.80 -13.13 4.56
CA TYR A 69 -24.36 -13.38 4.49
C TYR A 69 -23.99 -14.72 3.82
N ALA A 70 -24.96 -15.49 3.31
CA ALA A 70 -24.68 -16.68 2.49
C ALA A 70 -24.18 -16.30 1.09
N VAL A 71 -24.45 -15.07 0.64
CA VAL A 71 -24.06 -14.61 -0.69
C VAL A 71 -22.71 -13.93 -0.70
N VAL A 72 -21.89 -14.18 -1.74
CA VAL A 72 -20.53 -13.63 -1.89
C VAL A 72 -20.52 -12.09 -1.86
N LYS A 73 -21.57 -11.45 -2.41
CA LYS A 73 -21.70 -9.98 -2.44
C LYS A 73 -21.76 -9.34 -1.04
N ALA A 74 -22.08 -10.11 0.01
CA ALA A 74 -22.11 -9.62 1.39
C ALA A 74 -20.71 -9.48 2.00
N TRP A 75 -19.66 -9.96 1.36
CA TRP A 75 -18.28 -9.98 1.87
C TRP A 75 -17.36 -9.06 1.09
N ARG A 76 -16.31 -8.57 1.77
CA ARG A 76 -15.18 -7.85 1.17
C ARG A 76 -13.94 -8.73 1.29
N PRO A 77 -13.38 -9.24 0.18
CA PRO A 77 -12.08 -9.91 0.22
C PRO A 77 -10.99 -8.85 0.41
N ILE A 78 -10.20 -9.00 1.46
CA ILE A 78 -9.06 -8.13 1.76
C ILE A 78 -7.79 -8.96 1.68
N ALA A 79 -6.87 -8.56 0.79
CA ALA A 79 -5.56 -9.17 0.68
C ALA A 79 -4.65 -8.69 1.82
N VAL A 80 -4.21 -9.59 2.67
CA VAL A 80 -3.26 -9.33 3.76
C VAL A 80 -1.87 -9.70 3.29
N LEU A 81 -1.12 -8.68 2.86
CA LEU A 81 0.27 -8.79 2.42
C LEU A 81 1.23 -8.80 3.61
N GLN A 82 2.44 -9.28 3.38
CA GLN A 82 3.54 -9.24 4.37
C GLN A 82 3.92 -7.80 4.71
N ALA A 83 4.34 -7.57 5.95
CA ALA A 83 4.75 -6.25 6.42
C ALA A 83 5.95 -5.71 5.61
N THR A 84 6.90 -6.56 5.26
CA THR A 84 8.06 -6.23 4.42
C THR A 84 7.65 -5.71 3.05
N PHE A 85 6.67 -6.36 2.40
CA PHE A 85 6.20 -5.92 1.09
C PHE A 85 5.44 -4.59 1.16
N LYS A 86 4.58 -4.41 2.15
CA LYS A 86 3.89 -3.11 2.38
C LYS A 86 4.87 -1.96 2.61
N VAL A 87 5.99 -2.23 3.30
CA VAL A 87 7.06 -1.23 3.47
C VAL A 87 7.77 -0.96 2.15
N HIS A 88 8.04 -1.99 1.36
CA HIS A 88 8.63 -1.82 0.02
C HIS A 88 7.73 -0.96 -0.87
N GLU A 89 6.42 -1.26 -0.97
CA GLU A 89 5.46 -0.43 -1.70
C GLU A 89 5.45 1.03 -1.23
N ARG A 90 5.56 1.27 0.07
CA ARG A 90 5.62 2.62 0.63
C ARG A 90 6.89 3.37 0.24
N LEU A 91 8.03 2.69 0.24
CA LEU A 91 9.28 3.28 -0.23
C LEU A 91 9.20 3.63 -1.72
N GLN A 92 8.61 2.73 -2.54
CA GLN A 92 8.35 3.01 -3.95
C GLN A 92 7.42 4.20 -4.13
N LYS A 93 6.35 4.27 -3.32
CA LYS A 93 5.44 5.42 -3.34
C LYS A 93 6.15 6.73 -3.06
N TRP A 94 7.04 6.79 -2.08
CA TRP A 94 7.79 8.02 -1.79
C TRP A 94 8.71 8.44 -2.95
N LEU A 95 9.39 7.47 -3.59
CA LEU A 95 10.20 7.75 -4.78
C LEU A 95 9.34 8.25 -5.95
N LEU A 96 8.17 7.64 -6.13
CA LEU A 96 7.22 8.04 -7.17
C LEU A 96 6.63 9.42 -6.89
N ASP A 97 6.23 9.69 -5.64
CA ASP A 97 5.67 10.99 -5.23
C ASP A 97 6.68 12.13 -5.50
N ASP A 98 7.98 11.90 -5.26
CA ASP A 98 9.03 12.87 -5.58
C ASP A 98 9.17 13.09 -7.10
N ALA A 99 9.24 12.02 -7.87
CA ALA A 99 9.31 12.11 -9.34
C ALA A 99 8.06 12.78 -9.94
N MET A 100 6.88 12.54 -9.37
CA MET A 100 5.62 13.15 -9.84
C MET A 100 5.44 14.60 -9.42
N ARG A 101 6.24 15.13 -8.50
CA ARG A 101 6.24 16.58 -8.20
C ARG A 101 6.73 17.41 -9.38
N GLU A 102 7.73 16.91 -10.09
CA GLU A 102 8.34 17.56 -11.25
C GLU A 102 7.55 17.32 -12.53
N SER A 103 6.80 16.23 -12.61
CA SER A 103 5.96 15.89 -13.77
C SER A 103 4.48 15.86 -13.37
N PRO A 104 3.75 16.96 -13.55
CA PRO A 104 2.33 17.00 -13.28
C PRO A 104 1.61 16.03 -14.24
N GLY A 105 1.07 14.94 -13.72
CA GLY A 105 0.27 14.02 -14.53
C GLY A 105 -0.98 14.69 -15.11
N SER A 106 -1.73 13.97 -15.93
CA SER A 106 -2.91 14.46 -16.68
C SER A 106 -3.83 15.34 -15.83
N ASP A 107 -4.32 16.42 -16.43
CA ASP A 107 -5.27 17.33 -15.78
C ASP A 107 -6.64 16.72 -15.57
N THR A 108 -6.96 15.64 -16.26
CA THR A 108 -8.20 14.88 -16.13
C THR A 108 -8.18 13.85 -14.99
N GLN A 109 -7.05 13.68 -14.28
CA GLN A 109 -6.97 12.74 -13.15
C GLN A 109 -7.34 13.40 -11.83
N HIS A 110 -8.48 13.02 -11.24
CA HIS A 110 -9.03 13.60 -10.02
C HIS A 110 -8.69 12.85 -8.74
N THR A 111 -8.12 11.65 -8.82
CA THR A 111 -7.82 10.80 -7.65
C THR A 111 -6.32 10.56 -7.50
N PHE A 112 -5.90 10.20 -6.26
CA PHE A 112 -4.51 9.83 -5.92
C PHE A 112 -3.44 10.92 -6.08
N LYS A 113 -3.83 12.17 -6.38
CA LYS A 113 -2.92 13.33 -6.37
C LYS A 113 -3.10 14.12 -5.08
N GLN A 114 -2.10 14.11 -4.20
CA GLN A 114 -2.10 14.94 -3.01
C GLN A 114 -1.85 16.42 -3.36
N GLY A 115 -2.60 17.32 -2.75
CA GLY A 115 -2.27 18.75 -2.70
C GLY A 115 -2.80 19.64 -3.83
N ARG A 116 -3.65 19.14 -4.74
CA ARG A 116 -4.16 19.94 -5.87
C ARG A 116 -5.67 20.21 -5.85
N GLY A 117 -6.34 20.05 -4.70
CA GLY A 117 -7.80 20.27 -4.61
C GLY A 117 -8.62 19.35 -5.52
N ARG A 118 -8.04 18.24 -5.96
CA ARG A 118 -8.68 17.26 -6.84
C ARG A 118 -9.23 16.10 -6.04
N GLY A 119 -10.49 15.83 -6.19
CA GLY A 119 -11.21 14.77 -5.50
C GLY A 119 -12.48 14.40 -6.24
N THR A 120 -13.34 13.66 -5.61
CA THR A 120 -14.63 13.26 -6.18
C THR A 120 -15.47 14.48 -6.60
N GLU A 121 -15.42 15.55 -5.81
CA GLU A 121 -16.15 16.80 -6.09
C GLU A 121 -15.66 17.48 -7.37
N SER A 122 -14.35 17.57 -7.57
CA SER A 122 -13.79 18.16 -8.81
C SER A 122 -14.08 17.29 -10.03
N ALA A 123 -14.09 15.96 -9.88
CA ALA A 123 -14.48 15.06 -10.97
C ALA A 123 -15.94 15.27 -11.40
N ILE A 124 -16.83 15.44 -10.43
CA ILE A 124 -18.26 15.74 -10.70
C ILE A 124 -18.40 17.11 -11.35
N ALA A 125 -17.68 18.13 -10.86
CA ALA A 125 -17.71 19.47 -11.44
C ALA A 125 -17.27 19.48 -12.90
N ASP A 126 -16.20 18.74 -13.23
CA ASP A 126 -15.71 18.64 -14.61
C ASP A 126 -16.73 17.96 -15.53
N VAL A 127 -17.40 16.91 -15.05
CA VAL A 127 -18.48 16.25 -15.82
C VAL A 127 -19.65 17.20 -16.06
N VAL A 128 -20.07 17.95 -15.02
CA VAL A 128 -21.18 18.92 -15.15
C VAL A 128 -20.84 20.07 -16.08
N ASN A 129 -19.58 20.54 -16.07
CA ASN A 129 -19.14 21.63 -16.96
C ASN A 129 -18.94 21.18 -18.42
N TYR A 130 -18.86 19.86 -18.66
CA TYR A 130 -18.70 19.31 -20.01
C TYR A 130 -20.05 19.01 -20.69
N LEU A 131 -21.15 18.96 -19.95
CA LEU A 131 -22.52 18.75 -20.42
C LEU A 131 -23.18 20.09 -20.78
#